data_5f86ded663266f075dd20efc1405fcf1
#
_entry.id   5f86ded663266f075dd20efc1405fcf1
#
_cell.length_a   1.000
_cell.length_b   1.000
_cell.length_c   1.000
_cell.angle_alpha   90.00
_cell.angle_beta   90.00
_cell.angle_gamma   90.00
#
_symmetry.space_group_name_H-M   'P 1'
#
loop_
_entity.id
_entity.type
_entity.pdbx_description
1 polymer ?
#
loop_
_entity_poly.entity_id
_entity_poly.type
_entity_poly.pdbx_seq_one_letter_code
_entity_poly.pdbx_strand_id
1 'polypeptide(L)'
;ADWLVGINSSQALSLAAGQGVFSLGRVQTPTLAMICSRYRENKQFVPRKYFQIKVSAAKDGIAFSALSRNRFDDLETATAGLREVEDGGMLAVSSVERREAVQEPPLLYDLTALQKEANGKLDFSADKTLTLAQSLYEKKVLSYPRTGSRYISEDVFEEIPSRITLLQQYPRFAAIASALRDTPLNRRPVDDAKVTDHHA
;
A
#
# COMPACT_ATOMS: atom_id res chain seq x y z
N ALA A 1 -10.72 12.40 -28.80
CA ALA A 1 -10.31 13.70 -28.19
C ALA A 1 -8.86 13.65 -27.74
N ASP A 2 -8.46 12.69 -26.88
CA ASP A 2 -7.12 12.61 -26.28
C ASP A 2 -5.97 12.54 -27.31
N TRP A 3 -6.15 11.77 -28.37
CA TRP A 3 -5.15 11.63 -29.42
C TRP A 3 -4.91 12.96 -30.20
N LEU A 4 -5.97 13.67 -30.56
CA LEU A 4 -5.86 14.96 -31.23
C LEU A 4 -5.22 16.03 -30.36
N VAL A 5 -5.60 16.08 -29.07
CA VAL A 5 -5.00 17.00 -28.09
C VAL A 5 -3.52 16.67 -27.91
N GLY A 6 -3.18 15.40 -27.74
CA GLY A 6 -1.80 14.96 -27.54
C GLY A 6 -0.89 15.31 -28.74
N ILE A 7 -1.33 15.04 -29.98
CA ILE A 7 -0.54 15.37 -31.19
C ILE A 7 -0.39 16.87 -31.34
N ASN A 8 -1.50 17.62 -31.35
CA ASN A 8 -1.45 19.05 -31.59
C ASN A 8 -0.63 19.79 -30.52
N SER A 9 -0.80 19.43 -29.26
CA SER A 9 -0.04 20.02 -28.19
C SER A 9 1.46 19.68 -28.25
N SER A 10 1.79 18.43 -28.62
CA SER A 10 3.19 18.01 -28.80
C SER A 10 3.85 18.74 -29.96
N GLN A 11 3.16 18.93 -31.07
CA GLN A 11 3.65 19.71 -32.21
C GLN A 11 3.83 21.17 -31.85
N ALA A 12 2.83 21.78 -31.22
CA ALA A 12 2.89 23.19 -30.81
C ALA A 12 4.06 23.44 -29.83
N LEU A 13 4.25 22.56 -28.84
CA LEU A 13 5.36 22.67 -27.89
C LEU A 13 6.72 22.50 -28.60
N SER A 14 6.86 21.54 -29.49
CA SER A 14 8.10 21.29 -30.21
C SER A 14 8.48 22.46 -31.13
N LEU A 15 7.48 23.07 -31.79
CA LEU A 15 7.66 24.27 -32.64
C LEU A 15 8.05 25.48 -31.76
N ALA A 16 7.38 25.68 -30.63
CA ALA A 16 7.66 26.79 -29.73
C ALA A 16 9.05 26.70 -29.08
N ALA A 17 9.52 25.48 -28.82
CA ALA A 17 10.86 25.25 -28.26
C ALA A 17 11.99 25.44 -29.29
N GLY A 18 11.67 25.42 -30.56
CA GLY A 18 12.64 25.66 -31.66
C GLY A 18 13.67 24.56 -31.88
N GLN A 19 13.72 23.56 -31.03
CA GLN A 19 14.62 22.41 -31.13
C GLN A 19 14.06 21.18 -30.39
N GLY A 20 14.34 20.00 -30.92
CA GLY A 20 13.93 18.73 -30.32
C GLY A 20 12.47 18.38 -30.56
N VAL A 21 12.09 17.18 -30.14
CA VAL A 21 10.71 16.68 -30.18
C VAL A 21 10.22 16.52 -28.76
N PHE A 22 9.17 17.23 -28.41
CA PHE A 22 8.54 17.18 -27.10
C PHE A 22 7.20 16.47 -27.20
N SER A 23 6.96 15.56 -26.28
CA SER A 23 5.71 14.79 -26.22
C SER A 23 4.86 15.25 -25.04
N LEU A 24 3.61 15.55 -25.31
CA LEU A 24 2.59 15.84 -24.32
C LEU A 24 1.50 14.76 -24.36
N GLY A 25 1.00 14.38 -23.21
CA GLY A 25 -0.08 13.40 -23.12
C GLY A 25 -0.83 13.50 -21.81
N ARG A 26 -2.08 13.05 -21.82
CA ARG A 26 -3.01 13.13 -20.70
C ARG A 26 -2.50 12.41 -19.43
N VAL A 27 -1.71 11.37 -19.59
CA VAL A 27 -1.15 10.60 -18.46
C VAL A 27 0.29 10.98 -18.22
N GLN A 28 1.14 10.98 -19.24
CA GLN A 28 2.58 11.19 -19.10
C GLN A 28 2.92 12.58 -18.55
N THR A 29 2.24 13.63 -19.00
CA THR A 29 2.56 15.01 -18.61
C THR A 29 2.20 15.28 -17.13
N PRO A 30 1.01 14.95 -16.63
CA PRO A 30 0.71 15.06 -15.21
C PRO A 30 1.61 14.17 -14.33
N THR A 31 1.95 12.97 -14.78
CA THR A 31 2.86 12.08 -14.05
C THR A 31 4.24 12.70 -13.92
N LEU A 32 4.78 13.23 -15.02
CA LEU A 32 6.06 13.95 -14.99
C LEU A 32 6.00 15.19 -14.08
N ALA A 33 4.92 15.94 -14.13
CA ALA A 33 4.72 17.12 -13.28
C ALA A 33 4.73 16.74 -11.79
N MET A 34 4.07 15.64 -11.41
CA MET A 34 4.10 15.13 -10.02
C MET A 34 5.53 14.72 -9.60
N ILE A 35 6.26 14.03 -10.46
CA ILE A 35 7.65 13.63 -10.19
C ILE A 35 8.53 14.87 -10.00
N CYS A 36 8.41 15.85 -10.89
CA CYS A 36 9.15 17.10 -10.80
C CYS A 36 8.81 17.89 -9.54
N SER A 37 7.53 17.92 -9.12
CA SER A 37 7.12 18.55 -7.87
C SER A 37 7.77 17.89 -6.67
N ARG A 38 7.69 16.58 -6.58
CA ARG A 38 8.34 15.81 -5.50
C ARG A 38 9.85 15.96 -5.49
N TYR A 39 10.47 16.00 -6.66
CA TYR A 39 11.90 16.27 -6.76
C TYR A 39 12.27 17.65 -6.20
N ARG A 40 11.51 18.70 -6.56
CA ARG A 40 11.72 20.06 -6.04
C ARG A 40 11.50 20.14 -4.53
N GLU A 41 10.42 19.56 -4.02
CA GLU A 41 10.16 19.47 -2.58
C GLU A 41 11.33 18.79 -1.83
N ASN A 42 11.84 17.69 -2.38
CA ASN A 42 13.00 17.01 -1.80
C ASN A 42 14.26 17.85 -1.82
N LYS A 43 14.54 18.54 -2.95
CA LYS A 43 15.73 19.40 -3.09
C LYS A 43 15.66 20.66 -2.22
N GLN A 44 14.45 21.18 -1.98
CA GLN A 44 14.21 22.37 -1.17
C GLN A 44 13.90 22.01 0.28
N PHE A 45 13.92 20.73 0.62
CA PHE A 45 13.64 20.28 1.98
C PHE A 45 14.69 20.79 2.96
N VAL A 46 14.24 21.59 3.91
CA VAL A 46 15.07 22.07 5.03
C VAL A 46 14.71 21.27 6.27
N PRO A 47 15.61 20.42 6.78
CA PRO A 47 15.37 19.67 8.00
C PRO A 47 15.19 20.62 9.19
N ARG A 48 14.12 20.41 9.96
CA ARG A 48 13.91 21.10 11.23
C ARG A 48 14.12 20.11 12.37
N LYS A 49 15.00 20.44 13.28
CA LYS A 49 15.20 19.69 14.52
C LYS A 49 14.02 19.96 15.45
N TYR A 50 13.58 18.96 16.14
CA TYR A 50 12.65 19.10 17.25
C TYR A 50 13.08 18.18 18.37
N PHE A 51 12.61 18.46 19.57
CA PHE A 51 12.91 17.68 20.77
C PHE A 51 11.61 17.11 21.34
N GLN A 52 11.70 15.95 21.95
CA GLN A 52 10.60 15.35 22.72
C GLN A 52 11.16 14.81 24.04
N ILE A 53 10.36 14.91 25.08
CA ILE A 53 10.70 14.35 26.39
C ILE A 53 10.31 12.87 26.35
N LYS A 54 11.28 12.00 26.63
CA LYS A 54 11.04 10.57 26.83
C LYS A 54 11.22 10.25 28.31
N VAL A 55 10.18 9.72 28.91
CA VAL A 55 10.20 9.27 30.30
C VAL A 55 10.23 7.75 30.31
N SER A 56 11.11 7.20 31.16
CA SER A 56 11.13 5.77 31.47
C SER A 56 10.69 5.58 32.90
N ALA A 57 9.72 4.72 33.12
CA ALA A 57 9.15 4.44 34.42
C ALA A 57 8.99 2.93 34.62
N ALA A 58 8.88 2.49 35.87
CA ALA A 58 8.61 1.11 36.22
C ALA A 58 7.56 1.05 37.30
N LYS A 59 6.64 0.09 37.22
CA LYS A 59 5.66 -0.21 38.22
C LYS A 59 5.45 -1.72 38.30
N ASP A 60 5.48 -2.27 39.48
CA ASP A 60 5.23 -3.70 39.75
C ASP A 60 6.11 -4.64 38.87
N GLY A 61 7.38 -4.25 38.66
CA GLY A 61 8.33 -5.02 37.82
C GLY A 61 8.15 -4.82 36.29
N ILE A 62 7.18 -4.04 35.85
CA ILE A 62 6.95 -3.74 34.45
C ILE A 62 7.56 -2.39 34.09
N ALA A 63 8.55 -2.39 33.21
CA ALA A 63 9.14 -1.18 32.67
C ALA A 63 8.36 -0.70 31.43
N PHE A 64 8.12 0.60 31.37
CA PHE A 64 7.49 1.22 30.21
C PHE A 64 8.13 2.57 29.92
N SER A 65 7.96 3.06 28.71
CA SER A 65 8.40 4.39 28.32
C SER A 65 7.27 5.16 27.64
N ALA A 66 7.23 6.46 27.89
CA ALA A 66 6.29 7.38 27.30
C ALA A 66 7.04 8.53 26.62
N LEU A 67 6.47 9.05 25.54
CA LEU A 67 6.97 10.24 24.82
C LEU A 67 5.98 11.37 25.01
N SER A 68 6.51 12.59 25.19
CA SER A 68 5.68 13.78 25.20
C SER A 68 4.85 13.88 23.93
N ARG A 69 3.58 14.25 24.05
CA ARG A 69 2.73 14.53 22.88
C ARG A 69 3.26 15.76 22.12
N ASN A 70 3.71 16.77 22.87
CA ASN A 70 4.23 17.98 22.31
C ASN A 70 5.66 17.80 21.80
N ARG A 71 5.97 18.44 20.69
CA ARG A 71 7.32 18.64 20.18
C ARG A 71 7.77 20.03 20.55
N PHE A 72 9.02 20.16 20.90
CA PHE A 72 9.66 21.43 21.25
C PHE A 72 10.61 21.81 20.12
N ASP A 73 10.57 23.05 19.68
CA ASP A 73 11.39 23.54 18.56
C ASP A 73 12.84 23.82 18.99
N ASP A 74 13.06 24.07 20.27
CA ASP A 74 14.38 24.34 20.85
C ASP A 74 14.67 23.49 22.09
N LEU A 75 15.96 23.39 22.42
CA LEU A 75 16.44 22.60 23.54
C LEU A 75 16.10 23.26 24.89
N GLU A 76 16.01 24.57 24.95
CA GLU A 76 15.76 25.30 26.20
C GLU A 76 14.35 25.01 26.70
N THR A 77 13.34 25.15 25.84
CA THR A 77 11.96 24.84 26.18
C THR A 77 11.76 23.34 26.47
N ALA A 78 12.45 22.46 25.75
CA ALA A 78 12.44 21.02 26.05
C ALA A 78 13.04 20.70 27.42
N THR A 79 14.14 21.38 27.79
CA THR A 79 14.81 21.19 29.07
C THR A 79 13.98 21.75 30.22
N ALA A 80 13.32 22.88 30.02
CA ALA A 80 12.39 23.44 31.01
C ALA A 80 11.23 22.46 31.30
N GLY A 81 10.60 21.92 30.25
CA GLY A 81 9.56 20.91 30.40
C GLY A 81 10.05 19.60 31.04
N LEU A 82 11.30 19.20 30.79
CA LEU A 82 11.89 18.03 31.46
C LEU A 82 12.02 18.28 32.96
N ARG A 83 12.51 19.45 33.38
CA ARG A 83 12.62 19.83 34.79
C ARG A 83 11.28 19.81 35.51
N GLU A 84 10.22 20.31 34.89
CA GLU A 84 8.87 20.25 35.45
C GLU A 84 8.41 18.80 35.70
N VAL A 85 8.75 17.89 34.80
CA VAL A 85 8.44 16.45 34.98
C VAL A 85 9.27 15.82 36.07
N GLU A 86 10.56 16.17 36.21
CA GLU A 86 11.47 15.67 37.25
C GLU A 86 11.07 16.19 38.64
N ASP A 87 10.75 17.47 38.75
CA ASP A 87 10.32 18.12 39.98
C ASP A 87 8.97 17.55 40.48
N GLY A 88 8.09 17.14 39.56
CA GLY A 88 6.81 16.51 39.86
C GLY A 88 6.95 15.13 40.48
N GLY A 89 8.05 14.43 40.27
CA GLY A 89 8.47 13.17 40.93
C GLY A 89 7.57 11.95 40.69
N MET A 90 6.34 12.13 40.16
CA MET A 90 5.38 11.04 39.94
C MET A 90 4.66 11.21 38.60
N LEU A 91 4.40 10.10 37.93
CA LEU A 91 3.56 10.03 36.74
C LEU A 91 2.25 9.33 37.08
N ALA A 92 1.14 9.95 36.73
CA ALA A 92 -0.19 9.35 36.82
C ALA A 92 -0.73 8.95 35.46
N VAL A 93 -1.23 7.72 35.34
CA VAL A 93 -1.97 7.31 34.14
C VAL A 93 -3.36 7.94 34.19
N SER A 94 -3.62 8.89 33.32
CA SER A 94 -4.91 9.63 33.29
C SER A 94 -6.03 8.85 32.59
N SER A 95 -5.67 8.04 31.60
CA SER A 95 -6.63 7.22 30.87
C SER A 95 -5.99 6.01 30.25
N VAL A 96 -6.74 4.93 30.14
CA VAL A 96 -6.37 3.71 29.42
C VAL A 96 -7.48 3.38 28.46
N GLU A 97 -7.21 3.41 27.16
CA GLU A 97 -8.15 2.97 26.14
C GLU A 97 -7.73 1.57 25.66
N ARG A 98 -8.65 0.64 25.74
CA ARG A 98 -8.53 -0.66 25.08
C ARG A 98 -9.43 -0.66 23.86
N ARG A 99 -8.86 -0.96 22.70
CA ARG A 99 -9.62 -1.13 21.46
C ARG A 99 -9.29 -2.50 20.89
N GLU A 100 -10.33 -3.25 20.61
CA GLU A 100 -10.18 -4.43 19.76
C GLU A 100 -10.10 -3.96 18.32
N ALA A 101 -9.05 -4.35 17.64
CA ALA A 101 -8.89 -4.11 16.21
C ALA A 101 -9.00 -5.45 15.49
N VAL A 102 -10.01 -5.56 14.63
CA VAL A 102 -10.13 -6.68 13.71
C VAL A 102 -9.38 -6.34 12.44
N GLN A 103 -8.34 -7.08 12.14
CA GLN A 103 -7.65 -6.97 10.87
C GLN A 103 -8.35 -7.88 9.86
N GLU A 104 -9.09 -7.27 8.96
CA GLU A 104 -9.72 -7.98 7.86
C GLU A 104 -8.67 -8.58 6.91
N PRO A 105 -8.93 -9.77 6.34
CA PRO A 105 -8.05 -10.32 5.31
C PRO A 105 -7.98 -9.37 4.10
N PRO A 106 -6.85 -9.34 3.38
CA PRO A 106 -6.73 -8.50 2.19
C PRO A 106 -7.73 -8.94 1.12
N LEU A 107 -8.14 -8.00 0.27
CA LEU A 107 -8.85 -8.33 -0.97
C LEU A 107 -7.92 -9.09 -1.93
N LEU A 108 -8.51 -9.68 -2.96
CA LEU A 108 -7.76 -10.35 -4.02
C LEU A 108 -6.82 -9.36 -4.76
N TYR A 109 -5.95 -9.86 -5.61
CA TYR A 109 -5.03 -9.02 -6.34
C TYR A 109 -5.67 -8.44 -7.61
N ASP A 110 -5.54 -7.14 -7.78
CA ASP A 110 -5.42 -6.52 -9.10
C ASP A 110 -3.94 -6.45 -9.49
N LEU A 111 -3.66 -6.05 -10.72
CA LEU A 111 -2.28 -5.92 -11.21
C LEU A 111 -1.44 -4.99 -10.33
N THR A 112 -2.00 -3.86 -9.93
CA THR A 112 -1.27 -2.87 -9.12
C THR A 112 -0.91 -3.40 -7.73
N ALA A 113 -1.84 -4.08 -7.07
CA ALA A 113 -1.59 -4.69 -5.76
C ALA A 113 -0.55 -5.81 -5.86
N LEU A 114 -0.64 -6.65 -6.90
CA LEU A 114 0.34 -7.69 -7.18
C LEU A 114 1.75 -7.11 -7.40
N GLN A 115 1.88 -6.07 -8.23
CA GLN A 115 3.15 -5.41 -8.49
C GLN A 115 3.76 -4.79 -7.24
N LYS A 116 2.94 -4.12 -6.41
CA LYS A 116 3.40 -3.53 -5.13
C LYS A 116 3.93 -4.60 -4.17
N GLU A 117 3.19 -5.69 -4.04
CA GLU A 117 3.59 -6.76 -3.11
C GLU A 117 4.81 -7.54 -3.62
N ALA A 118 4.88 -7.83 -4.91
CA ALA A 118 6.04 -8.46 -5.53
C ALA A 118 7.30 -7.58 -5.43
N ASN A 119 7.15 -6.28 -5.56
CA ASN A 119 8.26 -5.35 -5.32
C ASN A 119 8.70 -5.37 -3.85
N GLY A 120 7.77 -5.26 -2.91
CA GLY A 120 8.10 -5.22 -1.48
C GLY A 120 8.69 -6.53 -0.92
N LYS A 121 8.29 -7.69 -1.44
CA LYS A 121 8.72 -9.01 -0.95
C LYS A 121 9.86 -9.64 -1.75
N LEU A 122 9.92 -9.37 -3.05
CA LEU A 122 10.80 -10.07 -3.99
C LEU A 122 11.71 -9.12 -4.79
N ASP A 123 11.60 -7.82 -4.56
CA ASP A 123 12.32 -6.77 -5.29
C ASP A 123 12.10 -6.85 -6.82
N PHE A 124 10.91 -7.27 -7.24
CA PHE A 124 10.57 -7.33 -8.65
C PHE A 124 10.12 -5.96 -9.16
N SER A 125 10.57 -5.60 -10.36
CA SER A 125 10.01 -4.45 -11.06
C SER A 125 8.56 -4.72 -11.49
N ALA A 126 7.80 -3.67 -11.73
CA ALA A 126 6.44 -3.78 -12.23
C ALA A 126 6.38 -4.55 -13.56
N ASP A 127 7.33 -4.31 -14.46
CA ASP A 127 7.44 -4.99 -15.75
C ASP A 127 7.75 -6.48 -15.57
N LYS A 128 8.73 -6.83 -14.74
CA LYS A 128 9.05 -8.24 -14.43
C LYS A 128 7.85 -8.97 -13.86
N THR A 129 7.11 -8.34 -12.95
CA THR A 129 5.92 -8.94 -12.34
C THR A 129 4.85 -9.20 -13.39
N LEU A 130 4.58 -8.24 -14.27
CA LEU A 130 3.62 -8.41 -15.36
C LEU A 130 4.05 -9.50 -16.34
N THR A 131 5.31 -9.54 -16.73
CA THR A 131 5.85 -10.56 -17.64
C THR A 131 5.69 -11.97 -17.08
N LEU A 132 5.99 -12.16 -15.79
CA LEU A 132 5.79 -13.46 -15.12
C LEU A 132 4.31 -13.84 -15.03
N ALA A 133 3.45 -12.89 -14.64
CA ALA A 133 2.01 -13.11 -14.58
C ALA A 133 1.42 -13.46 -15.95
N GLN A 134 1.88 -12.78 -17.01
CA GLN A 134 1.48 -13.07 -18.39
C GLN A 134 1.89 -14.49 -18.81
N SER A 135 3.10 -14.91 -18.49
CA SER A 135 3.58 -16.27 -18.77
C SER A 135 2.76 -17.35 -18.05
N LEU A 136 2.33 -17.07 -16.80
CA LEU A 136 1.45 -17.99 -16.05
C LEU A 136 0.04 -18.04 -16.64
N TYR A 137 -0.48 -16.92 -17.11
CA TYR A 137 -1.76 -16.85 -17.82
C TYR A 137 -1.73 -17.67 -19.12
N GLU A 138 -0.69 -17.54 -19.93
CA GLU A 138 -0.52 -18.31 -21.17
C GLU A 138 -0.44 -19.82 -20.91
N LYS A 139 0.08 -20.22 -19.75
CA LYS A 139 0.09 -21.61 -19.26
C LYS A 139 -1.24 -22.04 -18.63
N LYS A 140 -2.25 -21.18 -18.61
CA LYS A 140 -3.60 -21.41 -18.04
C LYS A 140 -3.60 -21.77 -16.54
N VAL A 141 -2.64 -21.25 -15.79
CA VAL A 141 -2.54 -21.43 -14.33
C VAL A 141 -2.83 -20.17 -13.53
N LEU A 142 -3.11 -19.07 -14.23
CA LEU A 142 -3.52 -17.80 -13.68
C LEU A 142 -4.63 -17.21 -14.55
N SER A 143 -5.55 -16.43 -13.96
CA SER A 143 -6.49 -15.59 -14.68
C SER A 143 -5.79 -14.43 -15.39
N TYR A 144 -6.51 -13.67 -16.22
CA TYR A 144 -5.92 -12.57 -16.98
C TYR A 144 -5.26 -11.53 -16.05
N PRO A 145 -3.95 -11.24 -16.20
CA PRO A 145 -3.21 -10.48 -15.20
C PRO A 145 -3.50 -8.98 -15.20
N ARG A 146 -4.05 -8.42 -16.28
CA ARG A 146 -4.37 -6.99 -16.35
C ARG A 146 -5.76 -6.73 -15.82
N THR A 147 -5.98 -7.08 -14.56
CA THR A 147 -7.24 -6.88 -13.86
C THR A 147 -7.30 -5.51 -13.18
N GLY A 148 -8.46 -4.88 -13.26
CA GLY A 148 -8.74 -3.60 -12.58
C GLY A 148 -9.55 -3.76 -11.30
N SER A 149 -10.15 -4.92 -11.08
CA SER A 149 -10.96 -5.21 -9.89
C SER A 149 -10.28 -6.22 -8.96
N ARG A 150 -10.46 -6.02 -7.67
CA ARG A 150 -10.04 -6.90 -6.58
C ARG A 150 -11.20 -7.73 -6.03
N TYR A 151 -12.32 -7.70 -6.74
CA TYR A 151 -13.55 -8.40 -6.39
C TYR A 151 -13.84 -9.48 -7.41
N ILE A 152 -14.57 -10.50 -6.97
CA ILE A 152 -15.12 -11.57 -7.81
C ILE A 152 -16.63 -11.52 -7.75
N SER A 153 -17.26 -12.09 -8.75
CA SER A 153 -18.71 -12.28 -8.80
C SER A 153 -19.18 -13.46 -7.93
N GLU A 154 -20.47 -13.50 -7.67
CA GLU A 154 -21.07 -14.57 -6.87
C GLU A 154 -20.87 -15.94 -7.49
N ASP A 155 -21.03 -16.08 -8.81
CA ASP A 155 -20.84 -17.32 -9.56
C ASP A 155 -19.40 -17.87 -9.43
N VAL A 156 -18.39 -16.98 -9.51
CA VAL A 156 -16.99 -17.37 -9.27
C VAL A 156 -16.75 -17.81 -7.83
N PHE A 157 -17.41 -17.15 -6.87
CA PHE A 157 -17.30 -17.53 -5.48
C PHE A 157 -17.86 -18.93 -5.21
N GLU A 158 -18.98 -19.28 -5.83
CA GLU A 158 -19.59 -20.60 -5.72
C GLU A 158 -18.69 -21.74 -6.25
N GLU A 159 -17.76 -21.44 -7.15
CA GLU A 159 -16.79 -22.42 -7.66
C GLU A 159 -15.60 -22.68 -6.71
N ILE A 160 -15.34 -21.80 -5.72
CA ILE A 160 -14.16 -21.91 -4.85
C ILE A 160 -14.07 -23.25 -4.12
N PRO A 161 -15.16 -23.82 -3.53
CA PRO A 161 -15.09 -25.12 -2.86
C PRO A 161 -14.61 -26.26 -3.77
N SER A 162 -15.06 -26.26 -5.04
CA SER A 162 -14.64 -27.26 -6.02
C SER A 162 -13.15 -27.10 -6.39
N ARG A 163 -12.67 -25.88 -6.49
CA ARG A 163 -11.25 -25.55 -6.74
C ARG A 163 -10.36 -25.96 -5.57
N ILE A 164 -10.80 -25.73 -4.32
CA ILE A 164 -10.09 -26.19 -3.12
C ILE A 164 -9.98 -27.72 -3.13
N THR A 165 -11.07 -28.42 -3.48
CA THR A 165 -11.07 -29.88 -3.59
C THR A 165 -10.08 -30.38 -4.65
N LEU A 166 -10.02 -29.70 -5.79
CA LEU A 166 -9.04 -30.01 -6.83
C LEU A 166 -7.60 -29.85 -6.33
N LEU A 167 -7.30 -28.79 -5.56
CA LEU A 167 -5.96 -28.54 -5.02
C LEU A 167 -5.50 -29.62 -4.03
N GLN A 168 -6.41 -30.38 -3.40
CA GLN A 168 -6.04 -31.52 -2.54
C GLN A 168 -5.30 -32.63 -3.28
N GLN A 169 -5.46 -32.71 -4.60
CA GLN A 169 -4.78 -33.71 -5.43
C GLN A 169 -3.30 -33.41 -5.63
N TYR A 170 -2.86 -32.19 -5.33
CA TYR A 170 -1.48 -31.77 -5.47
C TYR A 170 -0.75 -31.84 -4.12
N PRO A 171 0.29 -32.69 -3.96
CA PRO A 171 0.97 -32.90 -2.66
C PRO A 171 1.42 -31.63 -1.96
N ARG A 172 1.85 -30.62 -2.74
CA ARG A 172 2.30 -29.33 -2.23
C ARG A 172 1.20 -28.54 -1.53
N PHE A 173 -0.06 -28.70 -1.97
CA PHE A 173 -1.19 -27.90 -1.49
C PHE A 173 -2.18 -28.74 -0.66
N ALA A 174 -2.06 -30.06 -0.65
CA ALA A 174 -3.02 -30.97 -0.05
C ALA A 174 -3.34 -30.66 1.41
N ALA A 175 -2.33 -30.40 2.24
CA ALA A 175 -2.53 -30.11 3.66
C ALA A 175 -3.31 -28.80 3.87
N ILE A 176 -2.94 -27.74 3.15
CA ILE A 176 -3.62 -26.44 3.23
C ILE A 176 -5.03 -26.52 2.68
N ALA A 177 -5.22 -27.15 1.53
CA ALA A 177 -6.53 -27.33 0.91
C ALA A 177 -7.47 -28.16 1.80
N SER A 178 -6.96 -29.18 2.48
CA SER A 178 -7.75 -29.97 3.43
C SER A 178 -8.20 -29.15 4.65
N ALA A 179 -7.31 -28.30 5.18
CA ALA A 179 -7.65 -27.42 6.30
C ALA A 179 -8.68 -26.34 5.89
N LEU A 180 -8.65 -25.88 4.65
CA LEU A 180 -9.57 -24.84 4.14
C LEU A 180 -10.96 -25.39 3.81
N ARG A 181 -11.10 -26.69 3.47
CA ARG A 181 -12.36 -27.28 3.05
C ARG A 181 -13.50 -27.10 4.06
N ASP A 182 -13.17 -27.23 5.33
CA ASP A 182 -14.15 -27.18 6.43
C ASP A 182 -14.20 -25.76 7.08
N THR A 183 -13.47 -24.80 6.51
CA THR A 183 -13.43 -23.41 7.00
C THR A 183 -14.44 -22.56 6.24
N PRO A 184 -15.28 -21.76 6.94
CA PRO A 184 -16.17 -20.83 6.26
C PRO A 184 -15.39 -19.85 5.37
N LEU A 185 -15.77 -19.77 4.10
CA LEU A 185 -15.14 -18.86 3.16
C LEU A 185 -15.52 -17.42 3.45
N ASN A 186 -14.56 -16.53 3.38
CA ASN A 186 -14.77 -15.09 3.57
C ASN A 186 -15.36 -14.47 2.31
N ARG A 187 -16.55 -13.86 2.45
CA ARG A 187 -17.27 -13.21 1.34
C ARG A 187 -16.85 -11.75 1.07
N ARG A 188 -15.89 -11.23 1.79
CA ARG A 188 -15.41 -9.85 1.61
C ARG A 188 -15.02 -9.49 0.16
N PRO A 189 -14.39 -10.38 -0.62
CA PRO A 189 -14.05 -10.09 -2.00
C PRO A 189 -15.21 -10.29 -2.99
N VAL A 190 -16.42 -10.61 -2.53
CA VAL A 190 -17.58 -10.85 -3.40
C VAL A 190 -18.42 -9.57 -3.49
N ASP A 191 -18.48 -8.98 -4.68
CA ASP A 191 -19.28 -7.77 -4.93
C ASP A 191 -19.45 -7.58 -6.45
N ASP A 192 -20.57 -8.02 -6.99
CA ASP A 192 -20.86 -7.97 -8.43
C ASP A 192 -20.84 -6.54 -8.98
N ALA A 193 -21.22 -5.55 -8.17
CA ALA A 193 -21.21 -4.15 -8.60
C ALA A 193 -19.80 -3.56 -8.77
N LYS A 194 -18.79 -4.19 -8.17
CA LYS A 194 -17.38 -3.78 -8.25
C LYS A 194 -16.54 -4.66 -9.18
N VAL A 195 -17.14 -5.69 -9.72
CA VAL A 195 -16.50 -6.51 -10.75
C VAL A 195 -16.46 -5.71 -12.05
N THR A 196 -15.31 -5.70 -12.70
CA THR A 196 -15.11 -5.10 -14.03
C THR A 196 -14.86 -6.21 -15.04
N ASP A 197 -14.83 -5.88 -16.33
CA ASP A 197 -14.63 -6.86 -17.44
C ASP A 197 -13.40 -7.76 -17.24
N HIS A 198 -12.40 -7.26 -16.50
CA HIS A 198 -11.22 -8.00 -16.09
C HIS A 198 -11.12 -7.95 -14.55
N HIS A 199 -11.48 -9.04 -13.90
CA HIS A 199 -11.53 -9.17 -12.44
C HIS A 199 -10.55 -10.24 -11.91
N ALA A 200 -10.35 -10.21 -10.61
CA ALA A 200 -9.42 -11.09 -9.90
C ALA A 200 -9.78 -12.57 -10.02
#